data_c87514d7fc359b36cc84d7003168b09d
#
_entry.id   c87514d7fc359b36cc84d7003168b09d
#
_cell.length_a   1.000
_cell.length_b   1.000
_cell.length_c   1.000
_cell.angle_alpha   90.00
_cell.angle_beta   90.00
_cell.angle_gamma   90.00
#
_symmetry.space_group_name_H-M   'P 1'
#
loop_
_entity.id
_entity.type
_entity.pdbx_description
1 polymer ?
#
loop_
_entity_poly.entity_id
_entity_poly.type
_entity_poly.pdbx_seq_one_letter_code
_entity_poly.pdbx_strand_id
1 'polypeptide(L)'
;MAKEIIDELNELGEIIGQIDKDLAHKEGKLHKSIHLWIMNDNNEVLLQYRCSDKDLYPDTWDISVGGHVGSLEDTKSAAIREAKEELGIDVDTNALEFITTLREDLLYNDIDSREFVDVYLLRKNFGMDELNLQKEEVGSTKFVSIPELFRLMDEELLLPHYEEYKLMKNLFTDLVIKNNIRTIKNYPIEGVNFRDITTLLKNKDAYKFAIDRMLDYLKDKDVDVIVGPEARGIMFAAPVAYGLNKGYVPVRKPRKLPGEVVSETYDLEYGTDSLEIHKDAIKPGDKVVIIDDLMATGGTMGAIVKLVEKLGGNVVKILCMVDLPELGGKDKYKDYDYSYIVKYMEDEN
;
A
#
# COMPACT_ATOMS: atom_id res chain seq x y z
N MET A 1 -39.25 -0.81 -15.58
CA MET A 1 -38.19 -1.69 -15.08
C MET A 1 -38.70 -2.43 -13.85
N ALA A 2 -38.21 -3.62 -13.53
CA ALA A 2 -38.53 -4.28 -12.26
C ALA A 2 -37.96 -3.42 -11.12
N LYS A 3 -38.68 -3.30 -10.01
CA LYS A 3 -38.20 -2.58 -8.84
C LYS A 3 -37.05 -3.35 -8.20
N GLU A 4 -35.92 -2.70 -7.98
CA GLU A 4 -34.79 -3.26 -7.25
C GLU A 4 -35.00 -3.07 -5.75
N ILE A 5 -35.11 -4.18 -5.02
CA ILE A 5 -35.32 -4.17 -3.56
C ILE A 5 -34.00 -4.43 -2.86
N ILE A 6 -33.64 -3.53 -1.95
CA ILE A 6 -32.44 -3.58 -1.14
C ILE A 6 -32.79 -3.59 0.35
N ASP A 7 -31.86 -3.95 1.21
CA ASP A 7 -32.05 -3.92 2.66
C ASP A 7 -31.79 -2.52 3.22
N GLU A 8 -32.75 -1.96 3.97
CA GLU A 8 -32.57 -0.73 4.75
C GLU A 8 -31.81 -1.04 6.03
N LEU A 9 -30.79 -0.24 6.33
CA LEU A 9 -29.91 -0.43 7.49
C LEU A 9 -30.06 0.70 8.52
N ASN A 10 -29.70 0.37 9.76
CA ASN A 10 -29.47 1.38 10.79
C ASN A 10 -27.99 1.82 10.81
N GLU A 11 -27.63 2.79 11.65
CA GLU A 11 -26.26 3.32 11.79
C GLU A 11 -25.24 2.28 12.30
N LEU A 12 -25.68 1.13 12.76
CA LEU A 12 -24.82 0.01 13.16
C LEU A 12 -24.64 -1.02 12.03
N GLY A 13 -25.25 -0.80 10.85
CA GLY A 13 -25.23 -1.71 9.71
C GLY A 13 -26.17 -2.92 9.86
N GLU A 14 -27.13 -2.88 10.81
CA GLU A 14 -28.11 -3.95 11.01
C GLU A 14 -29.32 -3.71 10.10
N ILE A 15 -29.85 -4.77 9.52
CA ILE A 15 -31.04 -4.72 8.65
C ILE A 15 -32.26 -4.39 9.51
N ILE A 16 -32.98 -3.33 9.14
CA ILE A 16 -34.19 -2.87 9.81
C ILE A 16 -35.46 -2.96 8.92
N GLY A 17 -35.26 -3.18 7.63
CA GLY A 17 -36.37 -3.31 6.66
C GLY A 17 -35.88 -3.61 5.26
N GLN A 18 -36.80 -3.55 4.33
CA GLN A 18 -36.56 -3.64 2.90
C GLN A 18 -37.19 -2.43 2.20
N ILE A 19 -36.49 -1.87 1.21
CA ILE A 19 -36.88 -0.66 0.55
C ILE A 19 -36.60 -0.75 -0.97
N ASP A 20 -37.36 -0.04 -1.76
CA ASP A 20 -37.05 0.19 -3.17
C ASP A 20 -35.83 1.11 -3.27
N LYS A 21 -34.86 0.79 -4.14
CA LYS A 21 -33.59 1.51 -4.29
C LYS A 21 -33.80 3.00 -4.57
N ASP A 22 -34.70 3.33 -5.51
CA ASP A 22 -34.92 4.73 -5.89
C ASP A 22 -35.49 5.52 -4.70
N LEU A 23 -36.35 4.88 -3.90
CA LEU A 23 -36.89 5.47 -2.69
C LEU A 23 -35.82 5.64 -1.61
N ALA A 24 -34.91 4.67 -1.46
CA ALA A 24 -33.79 4.75 -0.53
C ALA A 24 -32.91 5.96 -0.82
N HIS A 25 -32.53 6.17 -2.08
CA HIS A 25 -31.75 7.33 -2.53
C HIS A 25 -32.49 8.66 -2.34
N LYS A 26 -33.79 8.67 -2.59
CA LYS A 26 -34.58 9.87 -2.42
C LYS A 26 -34.76 10.28 -0.94
N GLU A 27 -34.85 9.31 -0.06
CA GLU A 27 -35.06 9.52 1.38
C GLU A 27 -33.78 9.49 2.21
N GLY A 28 -32.61 9.29 1.57
CA GLY A 28 -31.32 9.17 2.24
C GLY A 28 -31.26 7.99 3.21
N LYS A 29 -31.83 6.85 2.81
CA LYS A 29 -31.84 5.64 3.62
C LYS A 29 -30.54 4.89 3.48
N LEU A 30 -29.99 4.45 4.61
CA LEU A 30 -28.76 3.69 4.64
C LEU A 30 -28.95 2.28 4.14
N HIS A 31 -28.10 1.85 3.22
CA HIS A 31 -28.13 0.54 2.59
C HIS A 31 -26.73 0.02 2.29
N LYS A 32 -26.62 -1.19 1.71
CA LYS A 32 -25.32 -1.78 1.32
C LYS A 32 -25.07 -1.67 -0.16
N SER A 33 -23.78 -1.44 -0.47
CA SER A 33 -23.22 -1.53 -1.81
C SER A 33 -21.89 -2.26 -1.81
N ILE A 34 -21.37 -2.52 -3.01
CA ILE A 34 -20.04 -3.09 -3.22
C ILE A 34 -19.24 -2.21 -4.16
N HIS A 35 -17.94 -2.13 -3.88
CA HIS A 35 -16.96 -1.62 -4.81
C HIS A 35 -15.93 -2.72 -5.12
N LEU A 36 -15.70 -2.97 -6.39
CA LEU A 36 -14.74 -3.95 -6.85
C LEU A 36 -13.65 -3.26 -7.67
N TRP A 37 -12.42 -3.33 -7.19
CA TRP A 37 -11.22 -2.95 -7.91
C TRP A 37 -10.67 -4.15 -8.66
N ILE A 38 -10.37 -4.00 -9.94
CA ILE A 38 -9.79 -5.06 -10.76
C ILE A 38 -8.40 -4.61 -11.20
N MET A 39 -7.38 -5.41 -10.86
CA MET A 39 -5.98 -5.13 -11.19
C MET A 39 -5.38 -6.30 -11.98
N ASN A 40 -4.64 -6.00 -13.06
CA ASN A 40 -3.90 -6.99 -13.83
C ASN A 40 -2.47 -7.20 -13.29
N ASP A 41 -1.74 -8.18 -13.83
CA ASP A 41 -0.36 -8.50 -13.43
C ASP A 41 0.66 -7.42 -13.80
N ASN A 42 0.30 -6.48 -14.68
CA ASN A 42 1.11 -5.31 -15.00
C ASN A 42 0.97 -4.19 -13.97
N ASN A 43 0.21 -4.41 -12.89
CA ASN A 43 -0.18 -3.38 -11.91
C ASN A 43 -0.97 -2.22 -12.53
N GLU A 44 -1.83 -2.52 -13.49
CA GLU A 44 -2.78 -1.58 -14.06
C GLU A 44 -4.18 -1.87 -13.49
N VAL A 45 -4.94 -0.83 -13.20
CA VAL A 45 -6.29 -0.91 -12.64
C VAL A 45 -7.30 -0.61 -13.73
N LEU A 46 -8.35 -1.43 -13.81
CA LEU A 46 -9.47 -1.19 -14.69
C LEU A 46 -10.34 -0.06 -14.12
N LEU A 47 -10.66 0.92 -14.95
CA LEU A 47 -11.68 1.93 -14.66
C LEU A 47 -12.82 1.77 -15.64
N GLN A 48 -14.04 2.08 -15.18
CA GLN A 48 -15.22 2.21 -16.04
C GLN A 48 -15.60 3.69 -16.24
N TYR A 49 -16.15 4.00 -17.41
CA TYR A 49 -16.77 5.28 -17.70
C TYR A 49 -18.28 5.11 -17.61
N ARG A 50 -18.91 5.80 -16.69
CA ARG A 50 -20.34 5.75 -16.43
C ARG A 50 -21.09 6.31 -17.64
N CYS A 51 -22.14 5.65 -18.08
CA CYS A 51 -22.93 6.16 -19.21
C CYS A 51 -23.70 7.44 -18.83
N SER A 52 -24.15 8.17 -19.85
CA SER A 52 -24.91 9.43 -19.69
C SER A 52 -26.30 9.25 -19.05
N ASP A 53 -26.81 8.02 -19.01
CA ASP A 53 -28.14 7.71 -18.47
C ASP A 53 -28.10 7.35 -16.96
N LYS A 54 -26.91 7.34 -16.34
CA LYS A 54 -26.78 7.14 -14.87
C LYS A 54 -27.30 8.35 -14.10
N ASP A 55 -28.08 8.09 -13.06
CA ASP A 55 -28.66 9.13 -12.20
C ASP A 55 -27.63 9.84 -11.34
N LEU A 56 -26.64 9.08 -10.85
CA LEU A 56 -25.55 9.59 -9.98
C LEU A 56 -24.26 9.72 -10.79
N TYR A 57 -23.71 10.93 -10.89
CA TYR A 57 -22.46 11.25 -11.61
C TYR A 57 -22.36 10.62 -13.01
N PRO A 58 -23.27 10.93 -13.97
CA PRO A 58 -23.13 10.50 -15.36
C PRO A 58 -21.87 11.08 -16.00
N ASP A 59 -21.39 10.44 -17.08
CA ASP A 59 -20.23 10.90 -17.86
C ASP A 59 -18.95 11.10 -17.06
N THR A 60 -18.74 10.27 -16.02
CA THR A 60 -17.58 10.33 -15.13
C THR A 60 -16.85 8.99 -15.11
N TRP A 61 -15.53 9.02 -14.96
CA TRP A 61 -14.75 7.82 -14.68
C TRP A 61 -14.99 7.35 -13.24
N ASP A 62 -15.03 6.04 -13.06
CA ASP A 62 -15.33 5.39 -11.80
C ASP A 62 -14.39 4.18 -11.59
N ILE A 63 -14.47 3.56 -10.42
CA ILE A 63 -13.82 2.29 -10.09
C ILE A 63 -14.19 1.20 -11.10
N SER A 64 -13.65 -0.02 -10.94
CA SER A 64 -13.86 -1.08 -11.94
C SER A 64 -15.32 -1.55 -12.03
N VAL A 65 -15.97 -1.77 -10.88
CA VAL A 65 -17.39 -2.17 -10.76
C VAL A 65 -17.95 -1.60 -9.46
N GLY A 66 -19.15 -1.06 -9.51
CA GLY A 66 -19.88 -0.60 -8.33
C GLY A 66 -21.37 -0.93 -8.44
N GLY A 67 -21.95 -1.49 -7.37
CA GLY A 67 -23.36 -1.87 -7.41
C GLY A 67 -23.99 -2.08 -6.04
N HIS A 68 -25.32 -2.15 -6.02
CA HIS A 68 -26.08 -2.35 -4.80
C HIS A 68 -26.17 -3.83 -4.42
N VAL A 69 -26.31 -4.07 -3.15
CA VAL A 69 -26.54 -5.42 -2.62
C VAL A 69 -28.04 -5.65 -2.56
N GLY A 70 -28.52 -6.65 -3.30
CA GLY A 70 -29.93 -7.03 -3.29
C GLY A 70 -30.37 -7.50 -1.90
N SER A 71 -31.70 -7.40 -1.63
CA SER A 71 -32.22 -7.87 -0.36
C SER A 71 -31.91 -9.33 -0.12
N LEU A 72 -31.36 -9.67 1.05
CA LEU A 72 -30.90 -11.00 1.45
C LEU A 72 -29.72 -11.55 0.63
N GLU A 73 -29.09 -10.75 -0.19
CA GLU A 73 -27.85 -11.08 -0.91
C GLU A 73 -26.64 -10.80 -0.01
N ASP A 74 -25.59 -11.64 -0.07
CA ASP A 74 -24.31 -11.30 0.53
C ASP A 74 -23.46 -10.46 -0.42
N THR A 75 -22.59 -9.59 0.13
CA THR A 75 -21.84 -8.60 -0.65
C THR A 75 -20.84 -9.22 -1.62
N LYS A 76 -20.33 -10.42 -1.32
CA LYS A 76 -19.44 -11.15 -2.22
C LYS A 76 -20.16 -11.67 -3.45
N SER A 77 -21.38 -12.19 -3.26
CA SER A 77 -22.27 -12.60 -4.34
C SER A 77 -22.68 -11.41 -5.20
N ALA A 78 -23.00 -10.26 -4.58
CA ALA A 78 -23.30 -9.03 -5.29
C ALA A 78 -22.11 -8.58 -6.16
N ALA A 79 -20.86 -8.59 -5.65
CA ALA A 79 -19.69 -8.23 -6.42
C ALA A 79 -19.46 -9.13 -7.65
N ILE A 80 -19.75 -10.44 -7.53
CA ILE A 80 -19.65 -11.39 -8.64
C ILE A 80 -20.76 -11.12 -9.67
N ARG A 81 -21.99 -10.89 -9.21
CA ARG A 81 -23.14 -10.59 -10.07
C ARG A 81 -22.91 -9.30 -10.85
N GLU A 82 -22.52 -8.22 -10.18
CA GLU A 82 -22.27 -6.92 -10.81
C GLU A 82 -21.12 -6.99 -11.83
N ALA A 83 -20.01 -7.69 -11.50
CA ALA A 83 -18.91 -7.92 -12.43
C ALA A 83 -19.38 -8.66 -13.71
N LYS A 84 -20.32 -9.61 -13.55
CA LYS A 84 -20.90 -10.35 -14.68
C LYS A 84 -21.87 -9.48 -15.49
N GLU A 85 -22.69 -8.68 -14.82
CA GLU A 85 -23.70 -7.81 -15.45
C GLU A 85 -23.00 -6.65 -16.17
N GLU A 86 -22.16 -5.87 -15.47
CA GLU A 86 -21.56 -4.66 -16.03
C GLU A 86 -20.44 -4.95 -17.04
N LEU A 87 -19.58 -5.94 -16.80
CA LEU A 87 -18.39 -6.20 -17.59
C LEU A 87 -18.43 -7.53 -18.38
N GLY A 88 -19.37 -8.41 -18.10
CA GLY A 88 -19.47 -9.74 -18.73
C GLY A 88 -18.45 -10.76 -18.23
N ILE A 89 -17.68 -10.47 -17.17
CA ILE A 89 -16.63 -11.36 -16.67
C ILE A 89 -17.12 -12.35 -15.63
N ASP A 90 -16.58 -13.58 -15.68
CA ASP A 90 -16.80 -14.58 -14.63
C ASP A 90 -15.72 -14.45 -13.56
N VAL A 91 -16.14 -14.40 -12.30
CA VAL A 91 -15.26 -14.24 -11.14
C VAL A 91 -15.37 -15.45 -10.24
N ASP A 92 -14.22 -16.06 -9.90
CA ASP A 92 -14.15 -17.09 -8.86
C ASP A 92 -14.32 -16.42 -7.49
N THR A 93 -15.22 -16.94 -6.69
CA THR A 93 -15.49 -16.48 -5.32
C THR A 93 -14.23 -16.41 -4.46
N ASN A 94 -13.29 -17.36 -4.64
CA ASN A 94 -12.03 -17.42 -3.88
C ASN A 94 -10.99 -16.40 -4.35
N ALA A 95 -11.17 -15.81 -5.55
CA ALA A 95 -10.27 -14.79 -6.08
C ALA A 95 -10.59 -13.38 -5.58
N LEU A 96 -11.76 -13.18 -4.96
CA LEU A 96 -12.13 -11.89 -4.36
C LEU A 96 -11.49 -11.72 -2.99
N GLU A 97 -10.62 -10.73 -2.87
CA GLU A 97 -10.02 -10.29 -1.61
C GLU A 97 -10.88 -9.17 -1.00
N PHE A 98 -11.47 -9.42 0.17
CA PHE A 98 -12.16 -8.38 0.93
C PHE A 98 -11.13 -7.44 1.55
N ILE A 99 -11.28 -6.13 1.32
CA ILE A 99 -10.36 -5.12 1.83
C ILE A 99 -10.91 -4.48 3.10
N THR A 100 -12.13 -3.94 3.04
CA THR A 100 -12.75 -3.24 4.17
C THR A 100 -14.21 -2.95 3.91
N THR A 101 -14.92 -2.50 4.96
CA THR A 101 -16.20 -1.81 4.83
C THR A 101 -16.01 -0.34 5.15
N LEU A 102 -16.51 0.55 4.29
CA LEU A 102 -16.50 2.00 4.49
C LEU A 102 -17.92 2.53 4.60
N ARG A 103 -18.07 3.67 5.30
CA ARG A 103 -19.26 4.50 5.22
C ARG A 103 -19.04 5.52 4.12
N GLU A 104 -19.96 5.60 3.17
CA GLU A 104 -19.97 6.62 2.13
C GLU A 104 -21.32 7.32 2.09
N ASP A 105 -21.30 8.64 2.03
CA ASP A 105 -22.48 9.49 1.87
C ASP A 105 -22.21 10.40 0.67
N LEU A 106 -22.94 10.18 -0.43
CA LEU A 106 -22.83 10.97 -1.65
C LEU A 106 -24.12 11.76 -1.87
N LEU A 107 -23.96 13.04 -2.07
CA LEU A 107 -25.08 13.93 -2.44
C LEU A 107 -24.86 14.47 -3.86
N TYR A 108 -25.79 14.17 -4.76
CA TYR A 108 -25.75 14.64 -6.15
C TYR A 108 -27.15 15.01 -6.63
N ASN A 109 -27.38 16.28 -6.93
CA ASN A 109 -28.71 16.81 -7.23
C ASN A 109 -29.71 16.47 -6.09
N ASP A 110 -30.78 15.74 -6.39
CA ASP A 110 -31.82 15.32 -5.42
C ASP A 110 -31.59 13.89 -4.89
N ILE A 111 -30.43 13.29 -5.17
CA ILE A 111 -30.03 11.94 -4.73
C ILE A 111 -29.16 12.07 -3.47
N ASP A 112 -29.58 11.44 -2.38
CA ASP A 112 -28.85 11.30 -1.12
C ASP A 112 -28.51 9.81 -0.93
N SER A 113 -27.38 9.38 -1.49
CA SER A 113 -26.90 7.99 -1.38
C SER A 113 -26.09 7.83 -0.12
N ARG A 114 -26.56 6.98 0.81
CA ARG A 114 -25.90 6.68 2.07
C ARG A 114 -25.64 5.18 2.16
N GLU A 115 -24.38 4.82 2.17
CA GLU A 115 -24.00 3.43 1.95
C GLU A 115 -22.99 2.92 2.97
N PHE A 116 -23.12 1.64 3.34
CA PHE A 116 -22.01 0.84 3.79
C PHE A 116 -21.46 0.08 2.58
N VAL A 117 -20.26 0.48 2.14
CA VAL A 117 -19.60 -0.05 0.96
C VAL A 117 -18.62 -1.14 1.36
N ASP A 118 -18.85 -2.37 0.91
CA ASP A 118 -17.88 -3.45 1.03
C ASP A 118 -16.92 -3.41 -0.17
N VAL A 119 -15.65 -3.10 0.10
CA VAL A 119 -14.61 -2.93 -0.92
C VAL A 119 -13.87 -4.24 -1.14
N TYR A 120 -13.77 -4.65 -2.40
CA TYR A 120 -13.08 -5.85 -2.85
C TYR A 120 -11.97 -5.54 -3.85
N LEU A 121 -10.94 -6.38 -3.86
CA LEU A 121 -9.89 -6.42 -4.89
C LEU A 121 -9.94 -7.76 -5.61
N LEU A 122 -9.91 -7.71 -6.95
CA LEU A 122 -9.73 -8.86 -7.82
C LEU A 122 -8.45 -8.71 -8.63
N ARG A 123 -7.57 -9.73 -8.57
CA ARG A 123 -6.44 -9.82 -9.48
C ARG A 123 -6.79 -10.73 -10.64
N LYS A 124 -6.90 -10.15 -11.84
CA LYS A 124 -7.32 -10.90 -13.02
C LYS A 124 -6.78 -10.27 -14.30
N ASN A 125 -6.23 -11.13 -15.16
CA ASN A 125 -5.82 -10.75 -16.52
C ASN A 125 -6.93 -11.10 -17.50
N PHE A 126 -7.22 -10.17 -18.40
CA PHE A 126 -8.09 -10.37 -19.56
C PHE A 126 -7.79 -9.30 -20.61
N GLY A 127 -8.13 -9.60 -21.88
CA GLY A 127 -8.11 -8.63 -22.95
C GLY A 127 -9.35 -7.72 -22.91
N MET A 128 -9.21 -6.49 -23.39
CA MET A 128 -10.33 -5.56 -23.47
C MET A 128 -11.44 -6.07 -24.41
N ASP A 129 -11.11 -6.94 -25.35
CA ASP A 129 -12.01 -7.60 -26.29
C ASP A 129 -12.80 -8.77 -25.66
N GLU A 130 -12.42 -9.22 -24.47
CA GLU A 130 -13.15 -10.23 -23.71
C GLU A 130 -14.33 -9.62 -22.92
N LEU A 131 -14.34 -8.29 -22.75
CA LEU A 131 -15.40 -7.60 -22.01
C LEU A 131 -16.68 -7.50 -22.83
N ASN A 132 -17.80 -7.76 -22.17
CA ASN A 132 -19.14 -7.55 -22.71
C ASN A 132 -19.89 -6.53 -21.85
N LEU A 133 -19.70 -5.25 -22.17
CA LEU A 133 -20.20 -4.15 -21.36
C LEU A 133 -21.73 -4.02 -21.43
N GLN A 134 -22.37 -3.86 -20.29
CA GLN A 134 -23.76 -3.46 -20.17
C GLN A 134 -23.87 -1.98 -20.51
N LYS A 135 -24.23 -1.67 -21.74
CA LYS A 135 -24.19 -0.30 -22.32
C LYS A 135 -25.08 0.72 -21.63
N GLU A 136 -26.10 0.24 -20.94
CA GLU A 136 -27.01 1.06 -20.14
C GLU A 136 -26.30 1.61 -18.86
N GLU A 137 -25.21 0.98 -18.43
CA GLU A 137 -24.49 1.34 -17.22
C GLU A 137 -23.06 1.78 -17.49
N VAL A 138 -22.35 1.06 -18.37
CA VAL A 138 -20.94 1.24 -18.66
C VAL A 138 -20.75 1.70 -20.10
N GLY A 139 -20.35 2.95 -20.29
CA GLY A 139 -20.08 3.53 -21.60
C GLY A 139 -18.79 3.01 -22.23
N SER A 140 -17.73 2.87 -21.43
CA SER A 140 -16.43 2.34 -21.82
C SER A 140 -15.59 1.93 -20.62
N THR A 141 -14.48 1.23 -20.88
CA THR A 141 -13.52 0.85 -19.86
C THR A 141 -12.09 1.11 -20.34
N LYS A 142 -11.14 1.27 -19.41
CA LYS A 142 -9.71 1.34 -19.72
C LYS A 142 -8.88 0.83 -18.55
N PHE A 143 -7.74 0.20 -18.84
CA PHE A 143 -6.69 0.01 -17.84
C PHE A 143 -5.85 1.28 -17.72
N VAL A 144 -5.53 1.66 -16.49
CA VAL A 144 -4.62 2.77 -16.17
C VAL A 144 -3.52 2.28 -15.25
N SER A 145 -2.32 2.84 -15.42
CA SER A 145 -1.23 2.58 -14.47
C SER A 145 -1.52 3.19 -13.10
N ILE A 146 -0.91 2.66 -12.04
CA ILE A 146 -1.10 3.22 -10.68
C ILE A 146 -0.72 4.70 -10.59
N PRO A 147 0.39 5.19 -11.19
CA PRO A 147 0.66 6.63 -11.22
C PRO A 147 -0.44 7.46 -11.91
N GLU A 148 -1.00 6.95 -13.00
CA GLU A 148 -2.10 7.62 -13.70
C GLU A 148 -3.39 7.58 -12.88
N LEU A 149 -3.71 6.46 -12.22
CA LEU A 149 -4.84 6.37 -11.30
C LEU A 149 -4.73 7.42 -10.19
N PHE A 150 -3.55 7.54 -9.56
CA PHE A 150 -3.34 8.52 -8.49
C PHE A 150 -3.48 9.96 -8.99
N ARG A 151 -2.99 10.24 -10.20
CA ARG A 151 -3.19 11.54 -10.84
C ARG A 151 -4.68 11.84 -11.04
N LEU A 152 -5.46 10.87 -11.54
CA LEU A 152 -6.91 11.03 -11.75
C LEU A 152 -7.65 11.28 -10.44
N MET A 153 -7.26 10.59 -9.35
CA MET A 153 -7.81 10.81 -8.01
C MET A 153 -7.46 12.20 -7.48
N ASP A 154 -6.19 12.65 -7.63
CA ASP A 154 -5.72 13.95 -7.13
C ASP A 154 -6.30 15.14 -7.90
N GLU A 155 -6.57 14.96 -9.19
CA GLU A 155 -7.20 15.97 -10.05
C GLU A 155 -8.74 15.93 -10.01
N GLU A 156 -9.32 15.09 -9.14
CA GLU A 156 -10.78 14.91 -8.98
C GLU A 156 -11.50 14.57 -10.29
N LEU A 157 -10.85 13.73 -11.13
CA LEU A 157 -11.38 13.30 -12.42
C LEU A 157 -12.13 11.96 -12.35
N LEU A 158 -12.31 11.42 -11.15
CA LEU A 158 -13.08 10.23 -10.83
C LEU A 158 -14.29 10.62 -9.95
N LEU A 159 -15.29 9.74 -9.89
CA LEU A 159 -16.39 9.83 -8.93
C LEU A 159 -15.81 9.96 -7.50
N PRO A 160 -16.36 10.83 -6.62
CA PRO A 160 -15.66 11.28 -5.40
C PRO A 160 -15.68 10.28 -4.22
N HIS A 161 -15.09 9.12 -4.37
CA HIS A 161 -14.88 8.12 -3.31
C HIS A 161 -13.64 8.45 -2.44
N TYR A 162 -13.60 9.65 -1.84
CA TYR A 162 -12.37 10.22 -1.25
C TYR A 162 -11.73 9.38 -0.15
N GLU A 163 -12.53 8.83 0.79
CA GLU A 163 -11.98 8.01 1.88
C GLU A 163 -11.49 6.65 1.36
N GLU A 164 -12.16 6.09 0.38
CA GLU A 164 -11.72 4.87 -0.29
C GLU A 164 -10.43 5.10 -1.08
N TYR A 165 -10.33 6.19 -1.83
CA TYR A 165 -9.12 6.54 -2.57
C TYR A 165 -7.90 6.69 -1.69
N LYS A 166 -8.05 7.25 -0.51
CA LYS A 166 -6.98 7.37 0.49
C LYS A 166 -6.48 6.00 0.97
N LEU A 167 -7.39 5.06 1.19
CA LEU A 167 -7.07 3.69 1.54
C LEU A 167 -6.40 2.97 0.35
N MET A 168 -7.02 3.04 -0.84
CA MET A 168 -6.55 2.34 -2.02
C MET A 168 -5.20 2.85 -2.52
N LYS A 169 -4.89 4.14 -2.38
CA LYS A 169 -3.54 4.68 -2.64
C LYS A 169 -2.48 3.97 -1.80
N ASN A 170 -2.73 3.79 -0.51
CA ASN A 170 -1.81 3.07 0.36
C ASN A 170 -1.64 1.61 -0.06
N LEU A 171 -2.77 0.91 -0.28
CA LEU A 171 -2.76 -0.49 -0.70
C LEU A 171 -2.02 -0.69 -2.03
N PHE A 172 -2.36 0.09 -3.05
CA PHE A 172 -1.72 -0.02 -4.36
C PHE A 172 -0.24 0.37 -4.33
N THR A 173 0.14 1.35 -3.52
CA THR A 173 1.55 1.69 -3.29
C THR A 173 2.31 0.49 -2.74
N ASP A 174 1.82 -0.12 -1.66
CA ASP A 174 2.46 -1.27 -1.01
C ASP A 174 2.52 -2.48 -1.97
N LEU A 175 1.48 -2.70 -2.77
CA LEU A 175 1.44 -3.75 -3.79
C LEU A 175 2.47 -3.53 -4.90
N VAL A 176 2.57 -2.30 -5.43
CA VAL A 176 3.56 -1.96 -6.47
C VAL A 176 4.97 -2.14 -5.93
N ILE A 177 5.25 -1.70 -4.72
CA ILE A 177 6.55 -1.88 -4.08
C ILE A 177 6.87 -3.38 -3.96
N LYS A 178 5.95 -4.15 -3.38
CA LYS A 178 6.13 -5.59 -3.13
C LYS A 178 6.34 -6.38 -4.43
N ASN A 179 5.54 -6.11 -5.46
CA ASN A 179 5.63 -6.78 -6.76
C ASN A 179 6.93 -6.45 -7.52
N ASN A 180 7.61 -5.36 -7.17
CA ASN A 180 8.89 -4.99 -7.76
C ASN A 180 10.12 -5.47 -6.96
N ILE A 181 9.94 -6.21 -5.88
CA ILE A 181 11.02 -6.87 -5.14
C ILE A 181 11.07 -8.33 -5.56
N ARG A 182 12.13 -8.71 -6.31
CA ARG A 182 12.28 -10.06 -6.86
C ARG A 182 12.71 -11.04 -5.78
N THR A 183 12.10 -12.23 -5.73
CA THR A 183 12.57 -13.36 -4.92
C THR A 183 13.53 -14.21 -5.72
N ILE A 184 14.75 -14.42 -5.20
CA ILE A 184 15.72 -15.37 -5.72
C ILE A 184 15.77 -16.56 -4.74
N LYS A 185 15.21 -17.70 -5.17
CA LYS A 185 15.16 -18.90 -4.34
C LYS A 185 16.54 -19.53 -4.21
N ASN A 186 16.81 -20.11 -3.03
CA ASN A 186 18.03 -20.85 -2.74
C ASN A 186 19.31 -20.00 -2.92
N TYR A 187 19.30 -18.74 -2.51
CA TYR A 187 20.46 -17.85 -2.59
C TYR A 187 20.71 -17.14 -1.24
N PRO A 188 21.97 -17.06 -0.72
CA PRO A 188 23.22 -17.63 -1.28
C PRO A 188 23.37 -19.14 -1.02
N ILE A 189 22.48 -19.73 -0.23
CA ILE A 189 22.47 -21.17 0.12
C ILE A 189 21.04 -21.73 -0.04
N GLU A 190 20.94 -23.05 -0.13
CA GLU A 190 19.66 -23.76 -0.22
C GLU A 190 18.75 -23.43 0.98
N GLY A 191 17.47 -23.22 0.71
CA GLY A 191 16.44 -22.85 1.71
C GLY A 191 16.30 -21.35 1.96
N VAL A 192 17.20 -20.51 1.47
CA VAL A 192 17.10 -19.04 1.64
C VAL A 192 16.41 -18.38 0.47
N ASN A 193 15.33 -17.65 0.74
CA ASN A 193 14.64 -16.79 -0.22
C ASN A 193 15.20 -15.36 -0.14
N PHE A 194 16.13 -15.04 -1.04
CA PHE A 194 16.75 -13.71 -1.08
C PHE A 194 15.80 -12.69 -1.72
N ARG A 195 15.53 -11.60 -1.02
CA ARG A 195 14.71 -10.47 -1.51
C ARG A 195 15.60 -9.45 -2.21
N ASP A 196 15.56 -9.48 -3.54
CA ASP A 196 16.40 -8.63 -4.37
C ASP A 196 15.69 -7.31 -4.68
N ILE A 197 16.13 -6.25 -4.03
CA ILE A 197 15.61 -4.89 -4.22
C ILE A 197 16.09 -4.21 -5.52
N THR A 198 16.99 -4.82 -6.27
CA THR A 198 17.54 -4.16 -7.48
C THR A 198 16.49 -3.95 -8.56
N THR A 199 15.49 -4.81 -8.63
CA THR A 199 14.33 -4.65 -9.50
C THR A 199 13.44 -3.48 -9.08
N LEU A 200 13.26 -3.27 -7.78
CA LEU A 200 12.57 -2.09 -7.22
C LEU A 200 13.33 -0.80 -7.59
N LEU A 201 14.64 -0.76 -7.35
CA LEU A 201 15.47 0.40 -7.67
C LEU A 201 15.48 0.75 -9.17
N LYS A 202 15.36 -0.26 -10.04
CA LYS A 202 15.30 -0.07 -11.51
C LYS A 202 13.98 0.52 -11.98
N ASN A 203 12.87 0.25 -11.28
CA ASN A 203 11.55 0.76 -11.63
C ASN A 203 11.37 2.15 -11.01
N LYS A 204 11.33 3.20 -11.86
CA LYS A 204 11.27 4.59 -11.42
C LYS A 204 10.06 4.91 -10.53
N ASP A 205 8.89 4.33 -10.84
CA ASP A 205 7.64 4.58 -10.12
C ASP A 205 7.62 3.82 -8.78
N ALA A 206 7.99 2.54 -8.79
CA ALA A 206 8.08 1.74 -7.57
C ALA A 206 9.12 2.30 -6.59
N TYR A 207 10.28 2.75 -7.10
CA TYR A 207 11.31 3.36 -6.26
C TYR A 207 10.85 4.70 -5.68
N LYS A 208 10.19 5.54 -6.50
CA LYS A 208 9.59 6.78 -6.03
C LYS A 208 8.57 6.50 -4.92
N PHE A 209 7.65 5.56 -5.12
CA PHE A 209 6.66 5.16 -4.11
C PHE A 209 7.31 4.68 -2.82
N ALA A 210 8.40 3.89 -2.91
CA ALA A 210 9.14 3.44 -1.75
C ALA A 210 9.73 4.60 -0.94
N ILE A 211 10.33 5.59 -1.60
CA ILE A 211 10.88 6.77 -0.95
C ILE A 211 9.77 7.66 -0.37
N ASP A 212 8.72 7.93 -1.13
CA ASP A 212 7.58 8.74 -0.66
C ASP A 212 6.93 8.09 0.58
N ARG A 213 6.77 6.76 0.56
CA ARG A 213 6.23 6.02 1.70
C ARG A 213 7.11 6.13 2.94
N MET A 214 8.43 6.07 2.78
CA MET A 214 9.37 6.29 3.88
C MET A 214 9.31 7.73 4.41
N LEU A 215 9.15 8.72 3.54
CA LEU A 215 8.98 10.12 3.92
C LEU A 215 7.69 10.31 4.73
N ASP A 216 6.59 9.66 4.37
CA ASP A 216 5.33 9.71 5.11
C ASP A 216 5.46 9.18 6.55
N TYR A 217 6.25 8.12 6.77
CA TYR A 217 6.54 7.63 8.12
C TYR A 217 7.34 8.61 8.98
N LEU A 218 7.98 9.59 8.36
CA LEU A 218 8.91 10.52 9.02
C LEU A 218 8.44 11.97 9.04
N LYS A 219 7.36 12.32 8.35
CA LYS A 219 6.89 13.71 8.18
C LYS A 219 6.64 14.46 9.49
N ASP A 220 6.15 13.74 10.52
CA ASP A 220 5.81 14.32 11.83
C ASP A 220 6.90 14.02 12.88
N LYS A 221 8.07 13.50 12.46
CA LYS A 221 9.18 13.19 13.36
C LYS A 221 10.16 14.34 13.42
N ASP A 222 10.59 14.65 14.64
CA ASP A 222 11.68 15.58 14.85
C ASP A 222 13.01 14.83 14.66
N VAL A 223 13.69 15.12 13.55
CA VAL A 223 14.88 14.40 13.07
C VAL A 223 16.01 15.38 12.81
N ASP A 224 17.22 15.10 13.25
CA ASP A 224 18.42 15.87 12.95
C ASP A 224 19.22 15.26 11.81
N VAL A 225 19.38 13.93 11.79
CA VAL A 225 20.21 13.21 10.83
C VAL A 225 19.65 11.83 10.49
N ILE A 226 19.85 11.41 9.25
CA ILE A 226 19.54 10.06 8.77
C ILE A 226 20.81 9.24 8.66
N VAL A 227 20.77 8.01 9.19
CA VAL A 227 21.89 7.05 9.14
C VAL A 227 21.48 5.85 8.29
N GLY A 228 22.37 5.38 7.44
CA GLY A 228 22.11 4.17 6.64
C GLY A 228 23.37 3.38 6.31
N PRO A 229 23.32 2.03 6.37
CA PRO A 229 24.47 1.19 6.12
C PRO A 229 24.76 0.98 4.64
N GLU A 230 26.05 0.78 4.30
CA GLU A 230 26.40 0.27 2.97
C GLU A 230 26.06 -1.22 2.85
N ALA A 231 25.69 -1.72 1.69
CA ALA A 231 25.56 -0.98 0.43
C ALA A 231 24.09 -0.57 0.16
N ARG A 232 23.14 -1.42 0.54
CA ARG A 232 21.73 -1.32 0.12
C ARG A 232 20.93 -0.31 0.90
N GLY A 233 21.21 -0.14 2.21
CA GLY A 233 20.56 0.87 3.04
C GLY A 233 20.80 2.30 2.54
N ILE A 234 21.98 2.58 1.94
CA ILE A 234 22.28 3.88 1.32
C ILE A 234 21.24 4.28 0.27
N MET A 235 20.76 3.31 -0.51
CA MET A 235 19.84 3.55 -1.62
C MET A 235 18.50 4.16 -1.16
N PHE A 236 18.11 3.92 0.08
CA PHE A 236 16.90 4.48 0.69
C PHE A 236 17.21 5.66 1.62
N ALA A 237 18.23 5.53 2.46
CA ALA A 237 18.56 6.53 3.46
C ALA A 237 18.95 7.89 2.84
N ALA A 238 19.77 7.89 1.79
CA ALA A 238 20.23 9.12 1.15
C ALA A 238 19.08 9.92 0.48
N PRO A 239 18.21 9.33 -0.37
CA PRO A 239 17.08 10.08 -0.93
C PRO A 239 16.05 10.49 0.11
N VAL A 240 15.83 9.72 1.18
CA VAL A 240 14.96 10.14 2.30
C VAL A 240 15.56 11.34 3.03
N ALA A 241 16.85 11.34 3.32
CA ALA A 241 17.54 12.49 3.92
C ALA A 241 17.40 13.75 3.05
N TYR A 242 17.57 13.61 1.74
CA TYR A 242 17.35 14.68 0.77
C TYR A 242 15.90 15.20 0.81
N GLY A 243 14.90 14.29 0.79
CA GLY A 243 13.48 14.64 0.84
C GLY A 243 13.07 15.37 2.11
N LEU A 244 13.68 15.03 3.26
CA LEU A 244 13.46 15.69 4.55
C LEU A 244 14.33 16.95 4.75
N ASN A 245 15.21 17.29 3.81
CA ASN A 245 16.21 18.34 3.96
C ASN A 245 17.08 18.14 5.22
N LYS A 246 17.57 16.91 5.43
CA LYS A 246 18.41 16.51 6.57
C LYS A 246 19.77 15.98 6.09
N GLY A 247 20.75 15.93 7.00
CA GLY A 247 22.04 15.30 6.74
C GLY A 247 21.91 13.78 6.60
N TYR A 248 22.80 13.19 5.80
CA TYR A 248 22.93 11.74 5.69
C TYR A 248 24.29 11.29 6.17
N VAL A 249 24.35 10.28 7.02
CA VAL A 249 25.57 9.67 7.56
C VAL A 249 25.65 8.21 7.14
N PRO A 250 26.68 7.82 6.35
CA PRO A 250 26.90 6.44 5.98
C PRO A 250 27.55 5.64 7.10
N VAL A 251 27.03 4.45 7.37
CA VAL A 251 27.72 3.42 8.16
C VAL A 251 28.32 2.42 7.18
N ARG A 252 29.62 2.12 7.33
CA ARG A 252 30.35 1.34 6.34
C ARG A 252 31.14 0.19 6.93
N LYS A 253 31.54 -0.74 6.08
CA LYS A 253 32.49 -1.81 6.42
C LYS A 253 33.86 -1.24 6.80
N PRO A 254 34.69 -1.96 7.58
CA PRO A 254 35.98 -1.49 8.01
C PRO A 254 36.88 -1.01 6.87
N ARG A 255 37.60 0.09 7.12
CA ARG A 255 38.57 0.73 6.19
C ARG A 255 37.92 1.34 4.94
N LYS A 256 36.62 1.59 4.95
CA LYS A 256 35.89 2.29 3.85
C LYS A 256 35.69 3.78 4.11
N LEU A 257 35.88 4.21 5.36
CA LEU A 257 35.80 5.62 5.76
C LEU A 257 37.23 6.17 6.01
N PRO A 258 37.59 7.34 5.43
CA PRO A 258 38.85 8.01 5.76
C PRO A 258 38.72 8.74 7.11
N GLY A 259 39.84 8.89 7.83
CA GLY A 259 39.89 9.67 9.08
C GLY A 259 39.56 8.85 10.35
N GLU A 260 39.14 9.57 11.41
CA GLU A 260 38.83 8.92 12.68
C GLU A 260 37.40 8.29 12.64
N VAL A 261 37.33 7.03 13.06
CA VAL A 261 36.09 6.27 13.08
C VAL A 261 35.83 5.66 14.46
N VAL A 262 34.56 5.34 14.73
CA VAL A 262 34.14 4.46 15.82
C VAL A 262 33.66 3.16 15.17
N SER A 263 34.06 2.04 15.75
CA SER A 263 33.72 0.70 15.23
C SER A 263 32.86 -0.07 16.21
N GLU A 264 31.98 -0.93 15.66
CA GLU A 264 31.22 -1.94 16.42
C GLU A 264 31.28 -3.27 15.69
N THR A 265 31.57 -4.32 16.44
CA THR A 265 31.61 -5.71 15.95
C THR A 265 30.34 -6.42 16.38
N TYR A 266 29.75 -7.23 15.50
CA TYR A 266 28.55 -7.99 15.77
C TYR A 266 28.63 -9.40 15.19
N ASP A 267 27.89 -10.32 15.81
CA ASP A 267 27.86 -11.71 15.38
C ASP A 267 26.93 -11.88 14.18
N LEU A 268 27.36 -12.66 13.21
CA LEU A 268 26.59 -13.23 12.13
C LEU A 268 26.20 -14.68 12.47
N GLU A 269 25.36 -15.29 11.68
CA GLU A 269 25.07 -16.74 11.78
C GLU A 269 26.36 -17.57 11.65
N TYR A 270 27.32 -17.09 10.84
CA TYR A 270 28.63 -17.68 10.68
C TYR A 270 29.69 -16.57 10.76
N GLY A 271 30.40 -16.50 11.93
CA GLY A 271 31.49 -15.53 12.15
C GLY A 271 31.02 -14.18 12.70
N THR A 272 31.93 -13.22 12.65
CA THR A 272 31.70 -11.84 13.09
C THR A 272 31.93 -10.87 11.95
N ASP A 273 31.23 -9.73 11.99
CA ASP A 273 31.42 -8.61 11.06
C ASP A 273 31.53 -7.31 11.87
N SER A 274 31.98 -6.25 11.22
CA SER A 274 32.13 -4.94 11.86
C SER A 274 31.64 -3.82 10.99
N LEU A 275 31.15 -2.77 11.63
CA LEU A 275 30.73 -1.54 10.99
C LEU A 275 31.45 -0.34 11.60
N GLU A 276 31.64 0.69 10.80
CA GLU A 276 32.32 1.92 11.18
C GLU A 276 31.47 3.14 10.81
N ILE A 277 31.56 4.17 11.67
CA ILE A 277 30.99 5.49 11.47
C ILE A 277 32.05 6.53 11.80
N HIS A 278 32.06 7.68 11.10
CA HIS A 278 32.97 8.77 11.47
C HIS A 278 32.68 9.28 12.88
N LYS A 279 33.74 9.56 13.63
CA LYS A 279 33.67 9.99 15.04
C LYS A 279 32.93 11.31 15.23
N ASP A 280 32.95 12.18 14.23
CA ASP A 280 32.32 13.50 14.21
C ASP A 280 30.97 13.53 13.48
N ALA A 281 30.45 12.36 13.07
CA ALA A 281 29.25 12.28 12.23
C ALA A 281 27.95 12.59 12.96
N ILE A 282 27.91 12.35 14.27
CA ILE A 282 26.73 12.57 15.12
C ILE A 282 27.16 13.39 16.34
N LYS A 283 26.37 14.37 16.68
CA LYS A 283 26.58 15.19 17.88
C LYS A 283 25.78 14.61 19.05
N PRO A 284 26.29 14.75 20.28
CA PRO A 284 25.50 14.35 21.45
C PRO A 284 24.15 15.05 21.48
N GLY A 285 23.08 14.25 21.60
CA GLY A 285 21.68 14.70 21.62
C GLY A 285 21.00 14.73 20.25
N ASP A 286 21.72 14.54 19.13
CA ASP A 286 21.08 14.45 17.80
C ASP A 286 20.01 13.36 17.77
N LYS A 287 18.87 13.68 17.17
CA LYS A 287 17.75 12.75 16.91
C LYS A 287 17.99 12.02 15.60
N VAL A 288 18.30 10.74 15.71
CA VAL A 288 18.75 9.92 14.59
C VAL A 288 17.66 8.97 14.13
N VAL A 289 17.43 8.95 12.82
CA VAL A 289 16.64 7.90 12.16
C VAL A 289 17.60 6.96 11.44
N ILE A 290 17.44 5.65 11.67
CA ILE A 290 18.21 4.61 10.98
C ILE A 290 17.32 4.03 9.88
N ILE A 291 17.83 4.01 8.64
CA ILE A 291 17.13 3.45 7.48
C ILE A 291 17.98 2.35 6.86
N ASP A 292 17.39 1.17 6.68
CA ASP A 292 18.01 0.04 5.99
C ASP A 292 17.07 -0.58 4.96
N ASP A 293 17.61 -1.41 4.08
CA ASP A 293 16.83 -2.11 3.07
C ASP A 293 16.07 -3.32 3.65
N LEU A 294 16.60 -3.98 4.70
CA LEU A 294 16.00 -5.21 5.18
C LEU A 294 16.28 -5.46 6.66
N MET A 295 15.26 -5.88 7.40
CA MET A 295 15.36 -6.44 8.74
C MET A 295 15.24 -7.97 8.67
N ALA A 296 16.37 -8.66 8.93
CA ALA A 296 16.40 -10.11 9.06
C ALA A 296 16.55 -10.51 10.54
N THR A 297 17.73 -10.94 10.95
CA THR A 297 18.03 -11.29 12.34
C THR A 297 18.33 -10.08 13.24
N GLY A 298 18.51 -8.90 12.66
CA GLY A 298 18.76 -7.65 13.37
C GLY A 298 20.20 -7.41 13.83
N GLY A 299 21.16 -8.25 13.47
CA GLY A 299 22.57 -8.08 13.88
C GLY A 299 23.18 -6.76 13.39
N THR A 300 23.06 -6.47 12.10
CA THR A 300 23.51 -5.21 11.47
C THR A 300 22.88 -3.99 12.14
N MET A 301 21.57 -4.04 12.34
CA MET A 301 20.82 -2.96 12.99
C MET A 301 21.34 -2.68 14.41
N GLY A 302 21.63 -3.74 15.18
CA GLY A 302 22.18 -3.59 16.53
C GLY A 302 23.55 -2.92 16.57
N ALA A 303 24.40 -3.22 15.59
CA ALA A 303 25.68 -2.55 15.48
C ALA A 303 25.50 -1.05 15.17
N ILE A 304 24.57 -0.71 14.30
CA ILE A 304 24.29 0.70 13.93
C ILE A 304 23.74 1.46 15.14
N VAL A 305 22.75 0.90 15.85
CA VAL A 305 22.19 1.51 17.07
C VAL A 305 23.31 1.81 18.08
N LYS A 306 24.17 0.84 18.36
CA LYS A 306 25.30 1.03 19.31
C LYS A 306 26.30 2.09 18.81
N LEU A 307 26.57 2.17 17.52
CA LEU A 307 27.43 3.21 16.95
C LEU A 307 26.86 4.61 17.17
N VAL A 308 25.56 4.78 16.93
CA VAL A 308 24.84 6.04 17.17
C VAL A 308 24.90 6.42 18.64
N GLU A 309 24.58 5.50 19.53
CA GLU A 309 24.57 5.73 20.98
C GLU A 309 25.98 6.00 21.55
N LYS A 310 27.02 5.33 21.04
CA LYS A 310 28.43 5.61 21.40
C LYS A 310 28.84 7.04 21.08
N LEU A 311 28.27 7.65 20.04
CA LEU A 311 28.49 9.05 19.68
C LEU A 311 27.57 10.01 20.44
N GLY A 312 26.65 9.50 21.27
CA GLY A 312 25.71 10.30 22.07
C GLY A 312 24.43 10.69 21.33
N GLY A 313 24.16 10.10 20.16
CA GLY A 313 22.91 10.27 19.44
C GLY A 313 21.75 9.49 20.05
N ASN A 314 20.53 9.96 19.82
CA ASN A 314 19.29 9.32 20.24
C ASN A 314 18.58 8.71 19.03
N VAL A 315 18.43 7.39 18.97
CA VAL A 315 17.67 6.72 17.91
C VAL A 315 16.18 6.95 18.15
N VAL A 316 15.56 7.79 17.33
CA VAL A 316 14.14 8.14 17.43
C VAL A 316 13.25 7.28 16.55
N LYS A 317 13.81 6.64 15.52
CA LYS A 317 13.11 5.67 14.67
C LYS A 317 14.07 4.75 13.93
N ILE A 318 13.62 3.53 13.73
CA ILE A 318 14.21 2.54 12.82
C ILE A 318 13.19 2.25 11.72
N LEU A 319 13.60 2.39 10.44
CA LEU A 319 12.72 2.18 9.29
C LEU A 319 13.40 1.28 8.27
N CYS A 320 12.78 0.15 7.95
CA CYS A 320 13.28 -0.79 6.94
C CYS A 320 12.36 -0.85 5.72
N MET A 321 12.95 -1.06 4.53
CA MET A 321 12.17 -1.31 3.31
C MET A 321 11.42 -2.64 3.42
N VAL A 322 12.12 -3.69 3.85
CA VAL A 322 11.60 -5.05 3.98
C VAL A 322 11.76 -5.55 5.41
N ASP A 323 10.70 -6.15 5.95
CA ASP A 323 10.74 -6.92 7.19
C ASP A 323 10.56 -8.41 6.89
N LEU A 324 11.37 -9.26 7.56
CA LEU A 324 11.25 -10.72 7.56
C LEU A 324 10.91 -11.18 8.99
N PRO A 325 9.62 -11.16 9.39
CA PRO A 325 9.21 -11.30 10.79
C PRO A 325 9.66 -12.61 11.43
N GLU A 326 9.72 -13.68 10.65
CA GLU A 326 10.07 -15.04 11.12
C GLU A 326 11.53 -15.18 11.57
N LEU A 327 12.39 -14.26 11.10
CA LEU A 327 13.79 -14.21 11.56
C LEU A 327 13.97 -13.46 12.89
N GLY A 328 12.89 -12.92 13.47
CA GLY A 328 12.84 -12.36 14.82
C GLY A 328 13.66 -11.08 15.04
N GLY A 329 14.16 -10.45 13.96
CA GLY A 329 15.03 -9.28 14.09
C GLY A 329 14.35 -8.11 14.80
N LYS A 330 13.10 -7.80 14.42
CA LYS A 330 12.33 -6.71 15.02
C LYS A 330 12.10 -6.87 16.52
N ASP A 331 12.03 -8.10 17.01
CA ASP A 331 11.78 -8.38 18.42
C ASP A 331 12.89 -7.88 19.35
N LYS A 332 14.10 -7.69 18.80
CA LYS A 332 15.25 -7.13 19.49
C LYS A 332 15.15 -5.61 19.70
N TYR A 333 14.24 -4.95 18.98
CA TYR A 333 14.11 -3.48 18.95
C TYR A 333 12.74 -3.02 19.42
N LYS A 334 12.09 -3.76 20.34
CA LYS A 334 10.76 -3.43 20.90
C LYS A 334 10.73 -2.11 21.66
N ASP A 335 11.89 -1.67 22.17
CA ASP A 335 12.03 -0.40 22.89
C ASP A 335 12.23 0.80 21.94
N TYR A 336 12.37 0.56 20.63
CA TYR A 336 12.51 1.59 19.60
C TYR A 336 11.24 1.70 18.76
N ASP A 337 10.97 2.89 18.25
CA ASP A 337 9.93 3.07 17.24
C ASP A 337 10.39 2.44 15.92
N TYR A 338 10.01 1.18 15.70
CA TYR A 338 10.33 0.41 14.51
C TYR A 338 9.16 0.37 13.52
N SER A 339 9.43 0.59 12.24
CA SER A 339 8.48 0.42 11.14
C SER A 339 9.15 -0.19 9.91
N TYR A 340 8.33 -0.71 9.02
CA TYR A 340 8.75 -1.24 7.72
C TYR A 340 7.75 -0.85 6.64
N ILE A 341 8.16 -0.93 5.37
CA ILE A 341 7.28 -0.63 4.23
C ILE A 341 6.54 -1.89 3.80
N VAL A 342 7.24 -2.96 3.49
CA VAL A 342 6.66 -4.26 3.12
C VAL A 342 7.20 -5.38 3.99
N LYS A 343 6.40 -6.43 4.18
CA LYS A 343 6.82 -7.66 4.87
C LYS A 343 6.67 -8.86 3.95
N TYR A 344 7.50 -9.86 4.17
CA TYR A 344 7.38 -11.17 3.54
C TYR A 344 7.35 -12.27 4.59
N MET A 345 6.39 -13.17 4.46
CA MET A 345 6.34 -14.41 5.23
C MET A 345 7.18 -15.49 4.54
N GLU A 346 7.55 -16.55 5.25
CA GLU A 346 8.46 -17.60 4.75
C GLU A 346 7.93 -18.32 3.51
N ASP A 347 6.62 -18.50 3.45
CA ASP A 347 5.90 -19.18 2.37
C ASP A 347 5.55 -18.25 1.19
N GLU A 348 5.78 -16.95 1.31
CA GLU A 348 5.54 -15.99 0.22
C GLU A 348 6.67 -16.04 -0.83
N ASN A 349 6.28 -16.35 -2.06
CA ASN A 349 7.20 -16.48 -3.22
C ASN A 349 7.34 -15.18 -4.02
#